data_387e97f6aece1f921ce98fea3ce69587
#
_entry.id   387e97f6aece1f921ce98fea3ce69587
#
_cell.length_a   1.000
_cell.length_b   1.000
_cell.length_c   1.000
_cell.angle_alpha   90.00
_cell.angle_beta   90.00
_cell.angle_gamma   90.00
#
_symmetry.space_group_name_H-M   'P 1'
#
loop_
_entity.id
_entity.type
_entity.pdbx_description
1 polymer ?
#
loop_
_entity_poly.entity_id
_entity_poly.type
_entity_poly.pdbx_seq_one_letter_code
_entity_poly.pdbx_strand_id
1 'polypeptide(L)'
;MSTSVYDKIIEKAKLDASKIIADGTAKLKELDLLTKEEVEKEKSAALKDASLKDEERVLVYKASLEQSFNQQRLAHQKELLQKVIDQTKQELMNLSDNELIAFVKNHIRKANIEKSIIKVNEKDYDRYVKLFSSNNNQMLDTLGDVSLAKDSVDISGGFIIENEYFDIDNSFEVILDEIKDKYESALAKMLFE
;
A
#
# COMPACT_ATOMS: atom_id res chain seq x y z
N MET A 1 -99.73 -29.91 25.68
CA MET A 1 -98.72 -30.51 26.56
C MET A 1 -97.89 -29.37 27.17
N SER A 2 -98.00 -29.15 28.46
CA SER A 2 -97.25 -28.07 29.11
C SER A 2 -95.80 -28.49 29.24
N THR A 3 -94.89 -27.86 28.48
CA THR A 3 -93.41 -28.02 28.66
C THR A 3 -93.05 -27.61 30.06
N SER A 4 -92.49 -28.55 30.82
CA SER A 4 -92.04 -28.29 32.24
C SER A 4 -91.11 -27.08 32.31
N VAL A 5 -91.27 -26.28 33.35
CA VAL A 5 -90.33 -25.14 33.62
C VAL A 5 -88.90 -25.59 33.59
N TYR A 6 -88.66 -26.84 34.02
CA TYR A 6 -87.35 -27.50 34.04
C TYR A 6 -86.80 -27.70 32.59
N ASP A 7 -87.64 -28.12 31.63
CA ASP A 7 -87.17 -28.28 30.24
C ASP A 7 -86.76 -26.97 29.60
N LYS A 8 -87.47 -25.88 29.89
CA LYS A 8 -87.12 -24.54 29.43
C LYS A 8 -85.83 -24.02 30.00
N ILE A 9 -85.48 -24.34 31.24
CA ILE A 9 -84.21 -23.97 31.89
C ILE A 9 -83.06 -24.73 31.23
N ILE A 10 -83.20 -26.05 30.98
CA ILE A 10 -82.19 -26.84 30.32
C ILE A 10 -82.02 -26.40 28.87
N GLU A 11 -83.06 -26.10 28.11
CA GLU A 11 -82.99 -25.59 26.75
C GLU A 11 -82.23 -24.26 26.67
N LYS A 12 -82.54 -23.33 27.60
CA LYS A 12 -81.84 -22.05 27.74
C LYS A 12 -80.35 -22.24 28.06
N ALA A 13 -80.06 -23.12 29.03
CA ALA A 13 -78.64 -23.40 29.40
C ALA A 13 -77.87 -24.01 28.21
N LYS A 14 -78.46 -24.90 27.42
CA LYS A 14 -77.82 -25.43 26.21
C LYS A 14 -77.64 -24.37 25.15
N LEU A 15 -78.54 -23.43 25.03
CA LEU A 15 -78.46 -22.32 24.07
C LEU A 15 -77.36 -21.32 24.47
N ASP A 16 -77.28 -21.03 25.76
CA ASP A 16 -76.20 -20.17 26.28
C ASP A 16 -74.80 -20.83 26.20
N ALA A 17 -74.70 -22.13 26.45
CA ALA A 17 -73.48 -22.89 26.25
C ALA A 17 -73.04 -22.93 24.78
N SER A 18 -73.97 -23.12 23.87
CA SER A 18 -73.64 -23.11 22.42
C SER A 18 -73.21 -21.74 21.93
N LYS A 19 -73.81 -20.66 22.47
CA LYS A 19 -73.33 -19.27 22.24
C LYS A 19 -71.92 -19.03 22.71
N ILE A 20 -71.58 -19.43 23.93
CA ILE A 20 -70.23 -19.25 24.49
C ILE A 20 -69.20 -20.01 23.63
N ILE A 21 -69.53 -21.24 23.17
CA ILE A 21 -68.65 -22.04 22.30
C ILE A 21 -68.50 -21.36 20.94
N ALA A 22 -69.57 -20.86 20.36
CA ALA A 22 -69.55 -20.14 19.06
C ALA A 22 -68.70 -18.85 19.12
N ASP A 23 -68.91 -18.05 20.18
CA ASP A 23 -68.13 -16.82 20.39
C ASP A 23 -66.65 -17.12 20.66
N GLY A 24 -66.38 -18.16 21.44
CA GLY A 24 -65.00 -18.63 21.68
C GLY A 24 -64.29 -19.10 20.43
N THR A 25 -65.00 -19.89 19.58
CA THR A 25 -64.43 -20.33 18.27
C THR A 25 -64.25 -19.19 17.30
N ALA A 26 -65.12 -18.19 17.28
CA ALA A 26 -64.93 -16.99 16.44
C ALA A 26 -63.69 -16.19 16.87
N LYS A 27 -63.51 -15.96 18.20
CA LYS A 27 -62.33 -15.27 18.74
C LYS A 27 -61.05 -16.04 18.45
N LEU A 28 -61.03 -17.36 18.55
CA LEU A 28 -59.89 -18.18 18.23
C LEU A 28 -59.50 -18.06 16.75
N LYS A 29 -60.45 -18.05 15.84
CA LYS A 29 -60.20 -17.84 14.41
C LYS A 29 -59.64 -16.46 14.10
N GLU A 30 -60.17 -15.42 14.75
CA GLU A 30 -59.65 -14.06 14.61
C GLU A 30 -58.20 -13.95 15.11
N LEU A 31 -57.91 -14.51 16.29
CA LEU A 31 -56.57 -14.54 16.84
C LEU A 31 -55.59 -15.30 15.94
N ASP A 32 -56.00 -16.47 15.41
CA ASP A 32 -55.18 -17.24 14.48
C ASP A 32 -54.83 -16.47 13.20
N LEU A 33 -55.80 -15.71 12.64
CA LEU A 33 -55.57 -14.84 11.49
C LEU A 33 -54.59 -13.72 11.81
N LEU A 34 -54.79 -12.99 12.93
CA LEU A 34 -53.90 -11.92 13.36
C LEU A 34 -52.48 -12.43 13.60
N THR A 35 -52.34 -13.57 14.28
CA THR A 35 -51.04 -14.18 14.53
C THR A 35 -50.36 -14.59 13.24
N LYS A 36 -51.08 -15.13 12.26
CA LYS A 36 -50.50 -15.47 10.94
C LYS A 36 -50.06 -14.25 10.18
N GLU A 37 -50.82 -13.17 10.20
CA GLU A 37 -50.40 -11.91 9.57
C GLU A 37 -49.14 -11.31 10.22
N GLU A 38 -49.07 -11.34 11.54
CA GLU A 38 -47.92 -10.83 12.30
C GLU A 38 -46.67 -11.66 12.02
N VAL A 39 -46.76 -12.97 12.06
CA VAL A 39 -45.65 -13.89 11.72
C VAL A 39 -45.17 -13.66 10.29
N GLU A 40 -46.06 -13.50 9.32
CA GLU A 40 -45.66 -13.27 7.92
C GLU A 40 -45.00 -11.91 7.73
N LYS A 41 -45.42 -10.86 8.46
CA LYS A 41 -44.76 -9.56 8.50
C LYS A 41 -43.36 -9.66 9.09
N GLU A 42 -43.21 -10.30 10.25
CA GLU A 42 -41.92 -10.48 10.88
C GLU A 42 -40.96 -11.28 10.00
N LYS A 43 -41.44 -12.38 9.42
CA LYS A 43 -40.67 -13.21 8.48
C LYS A 43 -40.18 -12.42 7.27
N SER A 44 -41.07 -11.65 6.65
CA SER A 44 -40.74 -10.82 5.48
C SER A 44 -39.72 -9.74 5.82
N ALA A 45 -39.86 -9.10 6.99
CA ALA A 45 -38.92 -8.11 7.48
C ALA A 45 -37.54 -8.74 7.77
N ALA A 46 -37.52 -9.90 8.43
CA ALA A 46 -36.27 -10.62 8.74
C ALA A 46 -35.52 -11.08 7.46
N LEU A 47 -36.27 -11.58 6.46
CA LEU A 47 -35.69 -11.97 5.18
C LEU A 47 -35.10 -10.77 4.44
N LYS A 48 -35.79 -9.63 4.45
CA LYS A 48 -35.31 -8.39 3.83
C LYS A 48 -34.04 -7.88 4.53
N ASP A 49 -34.03 -7.86 5.86
CA ASP A 49 -32.87 -7.45 6.65
C ASP A 49 -31.68 -8.38 6.41
N ALA A 50 -31.90 -9.70 6.38
CA ALA A 50 -30.86 -10.67 6.05
C ALA A 50 -30.28 -10.46 4.64
N SER A 51 -31.12 -10.22 3.63
CA SER A 51 -30.67 -9.94 2.26
C SER A 51 -29.82 -8.68 2.18
N LEU A 52 -30.23 -7.59 2.83
CA LEU A 52 -29.45 -6.35 2.87
C LEU A 52 -28.08 -6.54 3.56
N LYS A 53 -28.07 -7.27 4.67
CA LYS A 53 -26.81 -7.58 5.36
C LYS A 53 -25.88 -8.46 4.53
N ASP A 54 -26.42 -9.39 3.77
CA ASP A 54 -25.60 -10.24 2.90
C ASP A 54 -25.07 -9.45 1.70
N GLU A 55 -25.84 -8.56 1.11
CA GLU A 55 -25.38 -7.64 0.07
C GLU A 55 -24.23 -6.74 0.59
N GLU A 56 -24.39 -6.16 1.77
CA GLU A 56 -23.37 -5.35 2.42
C GLU A 56 -22.08 -6.14 2.68
N ARG A 57 -22.20 -7.37 3.20
CA ARG A 57 -21.04 -8.27 3.41
C ARG A 57 -20.30 -8.56 2.11
N VAL A 58 -21.03 -8.83 1.03
CA VAL A 58 -20.42 -9.08 -0.28
C VAL A 58 -19.67 -7.84 -0.78
N LEU A 59 -20.24 -6.64 -0.63
CA LEU A 59 -19.57 -5.40 -1.01
C LEU A 59 -18.29 -5.15 -0.19
N VAL A 60 -18.36 -5.30 1.13
CA VAL A 60 -17.21 -5.16 2.02
C VAL A 60 -16.12 -6.18 1.67
N TYR A 61 -16.50 -7.43 1.42
CA TYR A 61 -15.56 -8.48 1.03
C TYR A 61 -14.87 -8.17 -0.31
N LYS A 62 -15.62 -7.74 -1.32
CA LYS A 62 -15.06 -7.31 -2.61
C LYS A 62 -14.07 -6.17 -2.43
N ALA A 63 -14.44 -5.13 -1.68
CA ALA A 63 -13.55 -3.99 -1.41
C ALA A 63 -12.27 -4.42 -0.70
N SER A 64 -12.36 -5.34 0.27
CA SER A 64 -11.18 -5.85 0.98
C SER A 64 -10.25 -6.66 0.07
N LEU A 65 -10.82 -7.46 -0.85
CA LEU A 65 -10.04 -8.19 -1.86
C LEU A 65 -9.34 -7.25 -2.83
N GLU A 66 -10.02 -6.23 -3.34
CA GLU A 66 -9.43 -5.22 -4.23
C GLU A 66 -8.30 -4.47 -3.54
N GLN A 67 -8.51 -4.08 -2.29
CA GLN A 67 -7.48 -3.44 -1.48
C GLN A 67 -6.26 -4.35 -1.28
N SER A 68 -6.47 -5.61 -0.90
CA SER A 68 -5.40 -6.60 -0.73
C SER A 68 -4.62 -6.83 -2.03
N PHE A 69 -5.32 -6.97 -3.15
CA PHE A 69 -4.70 -7.13 -4.46
C PHE A 69 -3.86 -5.91 -4.84
N ASN A 70 -4.38 -4.70 -4.65
CA ASN A 70 -3.65 -3.47 -4.92
C ASN A 70 -2.39 -3.34 -4.04
N GLN A 71 -2.48 -3.70 -2.76
CA GLN A 71 -1.32 -3.71 -1.87
C GLN A 71 -0.24 -4.70 -2.33
N GLN A 72 -0.63 -5.92 -2.72
CA GLN A 72 0.31 -6.92 -3.23
C GLN A 72 0.96 -6.46 -4.53
N ARG A 73 0.18 -5.87 -5.44
CA ARG A 73 0.70 -5.31 -6.69
C ARG A 73 1.73 -4.22 -6.43
N LEU A 74 1.42 -3.26 -5.54
CA LEU A 74 2.34 -2.19 -5.18
C LEU A 74 3.60 -2.70 -4.49
N ALA A 75 3.48 -3.70 -3.62
CA ALA A 75 4.64 -4.33 -2.98
C ALA A 75 5.56 -5.00 -4.01
N HIS A 76 4.99 -5.73 -4.95
CA HIS A 76 5.75 -6.37 -6.04
C HIS A 76 6.41 -5.34 -6.97
N GLN A 77 5.71 -4.26 -7.30
CA GLN A 77 6.29 -3.16 -8.08
C GLN A 77 7.51 -2.53 -7.38
N LYS A 78 7.40 -2.27 -6.07
CA LYS A 78 8.52 -1.76 -5.28
C LYS A 78 9.70 -2.73 -5.22
N GLU A 79 9.44 -4.01 -5.09
CA GLU A 79 10.49 -5.04 -5.11
C GLU A 79 11.24 -5.06 -6.45
N LEU A 80 10.51 -5.00 -7.57
CA LEU A 80 11.12 -4.95 -8.90
C LEU A 80 11.94 -3.68 -9.10
N LEU A 81 11.42 -2.53 -8.69
CA LEU A 81 12.15 -1.27 -8.75
C LEU A 81 13.45 -1.34 -7.92
N GLN A 82 13.37 -1.90 -6.71
CA GLN A 82 14.56 -2.08 -5.87
C GLN A 82 15.61 -2.97 -6.55
N LYS A 83 15.20 -4.08 -7.20
CA LYS A 83 16.13 -4.92 -7.96
C LYS A 83 16.84 -4.16 -9.09
N VAL A 84 16.14 -3.28 -9.79
CA VAL A 84 16.75 -2.44 -10.83
C VAL A 84 17.78 -1.49 -10.21
N ILE A 85 17.47 -0.85 -9.11
CA ILE A 85 18.40 0.02 -8.38
C ILE A 85 19.64 -0.75 -7.91
N ASP A 86 19.45 -1.93 -7.33
CA ASP A 86 20.54 -2.78 -6.86
C ASP A 86 21.46 -3.24 -8.01
N GLN A 87 20.88 -3.59 -9.17
CA GLN A 87 21.66 -3.91 -10.36
C GLN A 87 22.43 -2.71 -10.89
N THR A 88 21.79 -1.54 -10.96
CA THR A 88 22.46 -0.28 -11.37
C THR A 88 23.60 0.06 -10.43
N LYS A 89 23.42 -0.13 -9.11
CA LYS A 89 24.51 0.04 -8.14
C LYS A 89 25.70 -0.88 -8.44
N GLN A 90 25.42 -2.14 -8.78
CA GLN A 90 26.48 -3.08 -9.15
C GLN A 90 27.20 -2.67 -10.43
N GLU A 91 26.49 -2.16 -11.44
CA GLU A 91 27.10 -1.63 -12.65
C GLU A 91 27.98 -0.41 -12.36
N LEU A 92 27.51 0.51 -11.52
CA LEU A 92 28.30 1.68 -11.08
C LEU A 92 29.59 1.27 -10.34
N MET A 93 29.53 0.23 -9.52
CA MET A 93 30.73 -0.29 -8.83
C MET A 93 31.74 -0.93 -9.80
N ASN A 94 31.28 -1.41 -10.96
CA ASN A 94 32.10 -2.05 -11.98
C ASN A 94 32.46 -1.12 -13.17
N LEU A 95 32.26 0.20 -13.04
CA LEU A 95 32.66 1.16 -14.07
C LEU A 95 34.12 0.97 -14.48
N SER A 96 34.42 1.09 -15.76
CA SER A 96 35.79 1.16 -16.26
C SER A 96 36.48 2.45 -15.78
N ASP A 97 37.81 2.48 -15.80
CA ASP A 97 38.58 3.66 -15.37
C ASP A 97 38.21 4.92 -16.16
N ASN A 98 37.94 4.80 -17.48
CA ASN A 98 37.53 5.91 -18.31
C ASN A 98 36.13 6.44 -17.95
N GLU A 99 35.20 5.56 -17.63
CA GLU A 99 33.85 5.91 -17.20
C GLU A 99 33.87 6.55 -15.81
N LEU A 100 34.68 6.02 -14.89
CA LEU A 100 34.87 6.59 -13.57
C LEU A 100 35.45 8.01 -13.63
N ILE A 101 36.47 8.24 -14.50
CA ILE A 101 37.01 9.58 -14.74
C ILE A 101 35.92 10.51 -15.26
N ALA A 102 35.12 10.07 -16.22
CA ALA A 102 34.04 10.87 -16.78
C ALA A 102 32.98 11.21 -15.71
N PHE A 103 32.65 10.23 -14.88
CA PHE A 103 31.72 10.39 -13.75
C PHE A 103 32.22 11.45 -12.76
N VAL A 104 33.46 11.32 -12.29
CA VAL A 104 34.09 12.26 -11.34
C VAL A 104 34.10 13.68 -11.94
N LYS A 105 34.56 13.83 -13.17
CA LYS A 105 34.60 15.12 -13.87
C LYS A 105 33.26 15.80 -13.98
N ASN A 106 32.23 15.05 -14.35
CA ASN A 106 30.89 15.61 -14.49
C ASN A 106 30.33 16.13 -13.17
N HIS A 107 30.61 15.44 -12.06
CA HIS A 107 30.13 15.86 -10.74
C HIS A 107 30.92 17.06 -10.20
N ILE A 108 32.25 17.09 -10.35
CA ILE A 108 33.08 18.25 -9.95
C ILE A 108 32.68 19.50 -10.76
N ARG A 109 32.47 19.37 -12.08
CA ARG A 109 32.02 20.49 -12.91
C ARG A 109 30.64 21.02 -12.49
N LYS A 110 29.72 20.14 -12.14
CA LYS A 110 28.39 20.54 -11.64
C LYS A 110 28.48 21.25 -10.30
N ALA A 111 29.38 20.82 -9.44
CA ALA A 111 29.62 21.45 -8.14
C ALA A 111 30.19 22.86 -8.26
N ASN A 112 30.88 23.18 -9.38
CA ASN A 112 31.49 24.50 -9.66
C ASN A 112 32.37 25.03 -8.50
N ILE A 113 33.25 24.16 -7.98
CA ILE A 113 34.09 24.43 -6.83
C ILE A 113 35.55 24.61 -7.31
N GLU A 114 36.17 25.73 -6.89
CA GLU A 114 37.56 26.07 -7.29
C GLU A 114 38.61 25.23 -6.57
N LYS A 115 38.40 24.90 -5.29
CA LYS A 115 39.24 24.03 -4.50
C LYS A 115 38.42 22.96 -3.83
N SER A 116 38.82 21.70 -4.00
CA SER A 116 38.10 20.59 -3.40
C SER A 116 39.03 19.43 -3.03
N ILE A 117 38.66 18.75 -1.98
CA ILE A 117 39.29 17.51 -1.54
C ILE A 117 38.30 16.37 -1.83
N ILE A 118 38.75 15.36 -2.53
CA ILE A 118 37.95 14.17 -2.80
C ILE A 118 38.26 13.11 -1.75
N LYS A 119 37.24 12.60 -1.10
CA LYS A 119 37.28 11.46 -0.20
C LYS A 119 36.64 10.26 -0.83
N VAL A 120 37.26 9.10 -0.72
CA VAL A 120 36.80 7.83 -1.29
C VAL A 120 36.85 6.73 -0.24
N ASN A 121 36.22 5.60 -0.51
CA ASN A 121 36.36 4.44 0.36
C ASN A 121 37.76 3.82 0.28
N GLU A 122 38.11 3.02 1.27
CA GLU A 122 39.42 2.37 1.37
C GLU A 122 39.70 1.43 0.17
N LYS A 123 38.64 0.75 -0.34
CA LYS A 123 38.78 -0.23 -1.44
C LYS A 123 39.13 0.43 -2.77
N ASP A 124 38.55 1.59 -3.05
CA ASP A 124 38.73 2.30 -4.30
C ASP A 124 39.92 3.27 -4.27
N TYR A 125 40.50 3.51 -3.08
CA TYR A 125 41.56 4.49 -2.87
C TYR A 125 42.72 4.33 -3.87
N ASP A 126 43.29 3.14 -3.97
CA ASP A 126 44.41 2.87 -4.89
C ASP A 126 44.04 3.10 -6.37
N ARG A 127 42.80 2.83 -6.72
CA ARG A 127 42.27 3.10 -8.05
C ARG A 127 42.20 4.59 -8.34
N TYR A 128 41.69 5.37 -7.40
CA TYR A 128 41.68 6.83 -7.52
C TYR A 128 43.06 7.43 -7.51
N VAL A 129 44.00 6.95 -6.69
CA VAL A 129 45.42 7.39 -6.72
C VAL A 129 46.02 7.20 -8.10
N LYS A 130 45.81 6.06 -8.76
CA LYS A 130 46.27 5.82 -10.14
C LYS A 130 45.65 6.78 -11.14
N LEU A 131 44.34 7.04 -11.03
CA LEU A 131 43.62 7.96 -11.92
C LEU A 131 44.14 9.40 -11.75
N PHE A 132 44.43 9.83 -10.55
CA PHE A 132 44.94 11.16 -10.26
C PHE A 132 46.45 11.30 -10.55
N SER A 133 47.23 10.22 -10.46
CA SER A 133 48.69 10.23 -10.67
C SER A 133 49.11 9.96 -12.12
N SER A 134 48.22 9.37 -12.94
CA SER A 134 48.55 9.10 -14.34
C SER A 134 48.78 10.40 -15.09
N ASN A 135 49.84 10.48 -15.93
CA ASN A 135 50.21 11.62 -16.79
C ASN A 135 49.14 12.09 -17.79
N ASN A 136 47.92 11.60 -17.67
CA ASN A 136 46.72 12.15 -18.27
C ASN A 136 46.24 13.42 -17.52
N ASN A 137 47.13 14.14 -16.84
CA ASN A 137 46.89 15.40 -16.10
C ASN A 137 46.14 16.47 -16.93
N GLN A 138 46.23 16.45 -18.24
CA GLN A 138 45.38 17.28 -19.09
C GLN A 138 43.86 17.13 -18.82
N MET A 139 43.49 16.09 -18.11
CA MET A 139 42.09 15.84 -17.78
C MET A 139 41.64 16.45 -16.46
N LEU A 140 42.52 16.56 -15.45
CA LEU A 140 42.24 17.18 -14.15
C LEU A 140 42.60 18.64 -14.11
N ASP A 141 43.57 19.08 -14.91
CA ASP A 141 43.99 20.49 -15.05
C ASP A 141 42.84 21.46 -15.44
N THR A 142 41.75 20.90 -15.99
CA THR A 142 40.54 21.68 -16.32
C THR A 142 39.53 21.75 -15.18
N LEU A 143 39.75 21.10 -14.03
CA LEU A 143 38.81 20.97 -12.92
C LEU A 143 39.13 21.83 -11.70
N GLY A 144 40.20 22.65 -11.77
CA GLY A 144 40.69 23.44 -10.63
C GLY A 144 41.61 22.65 -9.73
N ASP A 145 41.83 23.16 -8.52
CA ASP A 145 42.75 22.58 -7.52
C ASP A 145 42.05 21.45 -6.76
N VAL A 146 41.99 20.26 -7.38
CA VAL A 146 41.35 19.07 -6.83
C VAL A 146 42.39 18.10 -6.29
N SER A 147 42.31 17.72 -5.02
CA SER A 147 43.21 16.79 -4.38
C SER A 147 42.49 15.58 -3.78
N LEU A 148 43.19 14.46 -3.67
CA LEU A 148 42.65 13.25 -3.04
C LEU A 148 43.03 13.24 -1.55
N ALA A 149 42.07 13.07 -0.65
CA ALA A 149 42.30 12.91 0.78
C ALA A 149 43.03 11.60 1.06
N LYS A 150 43.83 11.58 2.13
CA LYS A 150 44.42 10.32 2.62
C LYS A 150 43.48 9.52 3.49
N ASP A 151 42.48 10.21 4.05
CA ASP A 151 41.46 9.60 4.92
C ASP A 151 40.37 8.98 4.08
N SER A 152 39.99 7.74 4.37
CA SER A 152 38.91 7.04 3.71
C SER A 152 37.58 7.34 4.40
N VAL A 153 36.48 7.23 3.63
CA VAL A 153 35.09 7.35 4.11
C VAL A 153 34.34 6.03 3.95
N ASP A 154 33.36 5.80 4.81
CA ASP A 154 32.55 4.57 4.79
C ASP A 154 31.38 4.72 3.81
N ILE A 155 31.69 4.55 2.52
CA ILE A 155 30.74 4.51 1.40
C ILE A 155 30.97 3.25 0.58
N SER A 156 29.93 2.72 -0.10
CA SER A 156 30.09 1.52 -0.94
C SER A 156 30.86 1.81 -2.23
N GLY A 157 30.82 3.05 -2.72
CA GLY A 157 31.50 3.51 -3.92
C GLY A 157 31.13 4.95 -4.26
N GLY A 158 31.78 5.52 -5.27
CA GLY A 158 31.65 6.95 -5.55
C GLY A 158 32.65 7.77 -4.75
N PHE A 159 32.31 9.00 -4.40
CA PHE A 159 33.20 9.91 -3.69
C PHE A 159 32.44 11.05 -3.00
N ILE A 160 33.05 11.65 -1.98
CA ILE A 160 32.58 12.87 -1.33
C ILE A 160 33.49 14.01 -1.72
N ILE A 161 32.93 15.15 -2.11
CA ILE A 161 33.68 16.40 -2.33
C ILE A 161 33.58 17.22 -1.05
N GLU A 162 34.73 17.51 -0.46
CA GLU A 162 34.83 18.39 0.70
C GLU A 162 35.44 19.73 0.29
N ASN A 163 34.83 20.82 0.72
CA ASN A 163 35.41 22.13 0.62
C ASN A 163 35.30 22.89 1.95
N GLU A 164 35.79 24.15 1.97
CA GLU A 164 35.82 24.98 3.18
C GLU A 164 34.44 25.28 3.78
N TYR A 165 33.34 25.14 3.03
CA TYR A 165 32.00 25.59 3.41
C TYR A 165 30.97 24.47 3.51
N PHE A 166 31.11 23.42 2.70
CA PHE A 166 30.17 22.31 2.64
C PHE A 166 30.76 21.05 1.99
N ASP A 167 30.14 19.94 2.28
CA ASP A 167 30.43 18.64 1.67
C ASP A 167 29.32 18.29 0.68
N ILE A 168 29.71 17.72 -0.47
CA ILE A 168 28.79 17.15 -1.45
C ILE A 168 29.00 15.65 -1.49
N ASP A 169 28.00 14.91 -1.10
CA ASP A 169 28.02 13.46 -1.15
C ASP A 169 27.61 12.98 -2.56
N ASN A 170 28.60 12.45 -3.29
CA ASN A 170 28.42 11.81 -4.60
C ASN A 170 28.66 10.29 -4.46
N SER A 171 28.32 9.70 -3.33
CA SER A 171 28.29 8.24 -3.20
C SER A 171 27.21 7.64 -4.13
N PHE A 172 27.43 6.43 -4.56
CA PHE A 172 26.46 5.76 -5.45
C PHE A 172 25.11 5.57 -4.77
N GLU A 173 25.07 5.41 -3.44
CA GLU A 173 23.86 5.33 -2.66
C GLU A 173 23.02 6.60 -2.78
N VAL A 174 23.63 7.75 -2.49
CA VAL A 174 22.93 9.05 -2.51
C VAL A 174 22.43 9.38 -3.91
N ILE A 175 23.27 9.17 -4.92
CA ILE A 175 22.87 9.42 -6.32
C ILE A 175 21.73 8.53 -6.75
N LEU A 176 21.74 7.25 -6.39
CA LEU A 176 20.67 6.31 -6.75
C LEU A 176 19.38 6.63 -5.99
N ASP A 177 19.46 7.05 -4.73
CA ASP A 177 18.30 7.48 -3.97
C ASP A 177 17.69 8.77 -4.55
N GLU A 178 18.50 9.76 -4.93
CA GLU A 178 18.02 10.97 -5.63
C GLU A 178 17.35 10.65 -6.97
N ILE A 179 17.93 9.73 -7.75
CA ILE A 179 17.36 9.27 -9.02
C ILE A 179 16.03 8.56 -8.76
N LYS A 180 15.99 7.68 -7.77
CA LYS A 180 14.77 6.96 -7.37
C LYS A 180 13.67 7.94 -7.02
N ASP A 181 13.93 8.88 -6.12
CA ASP A 181 12.93 9.84 -5.65
C ASP A 181 12.42 10.73 -6.81
N LYS A 182 13.33 11.19 -7.68
CA LYS A 182 12.99 12.05 -8.79
C LYS A 182 12.22 11.33 -9.91
N TYR A 183 12.55 10.08 -10.16
CA TYR A 183 12.05 9.34 -11.32
C TYR A 183 11.18 8.13 -10.95
N GLU A 184 10.84 7.91 -9.68
CA GLU A 184 10.03 6.76 -9.23
C GLU A 184 8.77 6.58 -10.09
N SER A 185 8.01 7.67 -10.31
CA SER A 185 6.79 7.62 -11.11
C SER A 185 7.05 7.31 -12.59
N ALA A 186 8.13 7.84 -13.16
CA ALA A 186 8.50 7.59 -14.56
C ALA A 186 9.03 6.17 -14.77
N LEU A 187 9.84 5.69 -13.82
CA LEU A 187 10.35 4.31 -13.82
C LEU A 187 9.23 3.30 -13.64
N ALA A 188 8.29 3.59 -12.74
CA ALA A 188 7.10 2.75 -12.56
C ALA A 188 6.27 2.65 -13.86
N LYS A 189 6.07 3.75 -14.58
CA LYS A 189 5.39 3.73 -15.87
C LYS A 189 6.14 2.91 -16.91
N MET A 190 7.46 3.10 -17.03
CA MET A 190 8.28 2.35 -18.01
C MET A 190 8.31 0.84 -17.75
N LEU A 191 8.22 0.42 -16.48
CA LEU A 191 8.31 -0.99 -16.09
C LEU A 191 6.96 -1.71 -16.12
N PHE A 192 5.83 -0.98 -15.94
CA PHE A 192 4.52 -1.60 -15.66
C PHE A 192 3.37 -1.12 -16.54
N GLU A 193 3.58 -0.14 -17.41
CA GLU A 193 2.66 0.34 -18.45
C GLU A 193 3.25 0.09 -19.87
#